data_c7dc93fe0f1c531049cf161f7fd6ba39
#
_entry.id   c7dc93fe0f1c531049cf161f7fd6ba39
#
_cell.length_a   1.000
_cell.length_b   1.000
_cell.length_c   1.000
_cell.angle_alpha   90.00
_cell.angle_beta   90.00
_cell.angle_gamma   90.00
#
_symmetry.space_group_name_H-M   'P 1'
#
loop_
_entity.id
_entity.type
_entity.pdbx_description
1 polymer ?
#
loop_
_entity_poly.entity_id
_entity_poly.type
_entity_poly.pdbx_seq_one_letter_code
_entity_poly.pdbx_strand_id
1 'polypeptide(L)'
;NQDGEFLNQEEGNQVLDIAEREDFDYAQVVALGSYREDNTYNDKHIDSVLSLKLVDVEAIRKANFRVAIDCVNSVGGIILPELLKRLGVEHVEKLYCEPTGNFQHNPEPLEKNLCDIMSLVKKGGIDVAFVVDPDVDRLAMISEDGTMFGEEYTLVSVADYVLKHTPGNTVSNLSSTRALRD
;
A
#
# COMPACT_ATOMS: atom_id res chain seq x y z
N ASN A 1 11.02 0.44 18.13
CA ASN A 1 11.27 0.15 19.54
C ASN A 1 10.13 -0.67 20.14
N GLN A 2 10.20 -1.01 21.45
CA GLN A 2 9.20 -1.80 22.17
C GLN A 2 7.80 -1.17 22.23
N ASP A 3 7.70 0.13 21.99
CA ASP A 3 6.45 0.90 22.01
C ASP A 3 5.79 0.96 20.63
N GLY A 4 6.37 0.32 19.62
CA GLY A 4 5.89 0.30 18.25
C GLY A 4 6.22 1.58 17.45
N GLU A 5 7.18 2.36 17.90
CA GLU A 5 7.63 3.59 17.26
C GLU A 5 8.95 3.40 16.50
N PHE A 6 9.23 4.28 15.57
CA PHE A 6 10.55 4.33 14.93
C PHE A 6 11.62 4.61 15.98
N LEU A 7 12.82 4.03 15.76
CA LEU A 7 13.97 4.35 16.60
C LEU A 7 14.35 5.83 16.40
N ASN A 8 14.65 6.50 17.49
CA ASN A 8 15.31 7.80 17.42
C ASN A 8 16.79 7.64 17.06
N GLN A 9 17.50 8.75 16.85
CA GLN A 9 18.89 8.71 16.43
C GLN A 9 19.82 8.00 17.43
N GLU A 10 19.60 8.20 18.73
CA GLU A 10 20.41 7.58 19.78
C GLU A 10 20.20 6.07 19.84
N GLU A 11 18.95 5.61 19.81
CA GLU A 11 18.58 4.18 19.75
C GLU A 11 19.12 3.53 18.46
N GLY A 12 19.01 4.21 17.31
CA GLY A 12 19.57 3.74 16.05
C GLY A 12 21.09 3.58 16.11
N ASN A 13 21.79 4.55 16.67
CA ASN A 13 23.24 4.49 16.86
C ASN A 13 23.64 3.32 17.78
N GLN A 14 22.89 3.06 18.86
CA GLN A 14 23.15 1.91 19.74
C GLN A 14 23.05 0.57 18.98
N VAL A 15 22.06 0.42 18.09
CA VAL A 15 21.93 -0.79 17.26
C VAL A 15 23.13 -0.93 16.31
N LEU A 16 23.53 0.16 15.67
CA LEU A 16 24.71 0.16 14.78
C LEU A 16 26.01 -0.18 15.53
N ASP A 17 26.20 0.39 16.72
CA ASP A 17 27.36 0.11 17.57
C ASP A 17 27.45 -1.36 17.99
N ILE A 18 26.31 -2.00 18.31
CA ILE A 18 26.24 -3.44 18.61
C ILE A 18 26.62 -4.26 17.37
N ALA A 19 26.11 -3.87 16.21
CA ALA A 19 26.40 -4.57 14.97
C ALA A 19 27.86 -4.44 14.57
N GLU A 20 28.47 -3.24 14.66
CA GLU A 20 29.89 -3.00 14.35
C GLU A 20 30.85 -3.76 15.27
N ARG A 21 30.49 -3.90 16.55
CA ARG A 21 31.31 -4.62 17.53
C ARG A 21 31.07 -6.13 17.52
N GLU A 22 30.11 -6.61 16.70
CA GLU A 22 29.64 -7.99 16.71
C GLU A 22 29.30 -8.50 18.13
N ASP A 23 28.76 -7.58 18.98
CA ASP A 23 28.44 -7.85 20.38
C ASP A 23 27.08 -8.57 20.47
N PHE A 24 27.05 -9.83 20.03
CA PHE A 24 25.87 -10.67 19.97
C PHE A 24 25.94 -11.77 21.02
N ASP A 25 24.88 -11.87 21.83
CA ASP A 25 24.71 -12.98 22.77
C ASP A 25 23.90 -14.11 22.10
N TYR A 26 24.62 -15.09 21.54
CA TYR A 26 24.02 -16.21 20.84
C TYR A 26 23.47 -17.26 21.80
N ALA A 27 22.20 -17.65 21.57
CA ALA A 27 21.59 -18.73 22.32
C ALA A 27 22.32 -20.07 22.11
N GLN A 28 22.44 -20.83 23.17
CA GLN A 28 22.90 -22.22 23.07
C GLN A 28 21.88 -23.09 22.32
N VAL A 29 22.33 -24.18 21.68
CA VAL A 29 21.50 -25.06 20.85
C VAL A 29 20.24 -25.53 21.59
N VAL A 30 20.36 -25.81 22.88
CA VAL A 30 19.24 -26.28 23.72
C VAL A 30 18.25 -25.16 24.10
N ALA A 31 18.60 -23.89 23.84
CA ALA A 31 17.81 -22.70 24.14
C ALA A 31 17.38 -21.95 22.88
N LEU A 32 17.49 -22.59 21.70
CA LEU A 32 17.00 -22.00 20.47
C LEU A 32 15.49 -21.77 20.54
N GLY A 33 15.04 -20.66 19.99
CA GLY A 33 13.63 -20.32 19.91
C GLY A 33 12.84 -21.27 18.98
N SER A 34 11.55 -21.11 18.96
CA SER A 34 10.65 -21.84 18.06
C SER A 34 10.27 -20.97 16.85
N TYR A 35 10.05 -21.62 15.71
CA TYR A 35 9.46 -21.01 14.53
C TYR A 35 7.94 -21.27 14.51
N ARG A 36 7.17 -20.24 14.18
CA ARG A 36 5.72 -20.35 14.03
C ARG A 36 5.27 -19.50 12.85
N GLU A 37 4.43 -20.07 12.00
CA GLU A 37 3.71 -19.34 10.95
C GLU A 37 2.33 -18.90 11.43
N ASP A 38 1.93 -17.70 11.08
CA ASP A 38 0.58 -17.19 11.30
C ASP A 38 0.05 -16.51 10.04
N ASN A 39 -0.82 -17.17 9.31
CA ASN A 39 -1.40 -16.73 8.04
C ASN A 39 -2.70 -15.92 8.23
N THR A 40 -3.06 -15.54 9.46
CA THR A 40 -4.33 -14.86 9.75
C THR A 40 -4.25 -13.34 9.64
N TYR A 41 -3.07 -12.77 9.50
CA TYR A 41 -2.89 -11.31 9.56
C TYR A 41 -3.45 -10.56 8.36
N ASN A 42 -3.41 -11.16 7.16
CA ASN A 42 -4.04 -10.53 5.98
C ASN A 42 -5.55 -10.34 6.20
N ASP A 43 -6.24 -11.36 6.69
CA ASP A 43 -7.67 -11.27 6.99
C ASP A 43 -7.95 -10.25 8.09
N LYS A 44 -7.18 -10.25 9.17
CA LYS A 44 -7.31 -9.27 10.25
C LYS A 44 -7.12 -7.84 9.76
N HIS A 45 -6.13 -7.62 8.86
CA HIS A 45 -5.88 -6.31 8.27
C HIS A 45 -7.06 -5.87 7.40
N ILE A 46 -7.53 -6.74 6.50
CA ILE A 46 -8.69 -6.45 5.64
C ILE A 46 -9.93 -6.17 6.50
N ASP A 47 -10.21 -6.97 7.53
CA ASP A 47 -11.33 -6.75 8.45
C ASP A 47 -11.23 -5.36 9.11
N SER A 48 -10.04 -4.98 9.53
CA SER A 48 -9.79 -3.65 10.13
C SER A 48 -10.07 -2.53 9.14
N VAL A 49 -9.61 -2.66 7.88
CA VAL A 49 -9.89 -1.69 6.82
C VAL A 49 -11.38 -1.56 6.55
N LEU A 50 -12.08 -2.70 6.39
CA LEU A 50 -13.53 -2.71 6.13
C LEU A 50 -14.36 -2.16 7.29
N SER A 51 -13.84 -2.20 8.51
CA SER A 51 -14.49 -1.66 9.72
C SER A 51 -14.32 -0.16 9.87
N LEU A 52 -13.49 0.50 9.07
CA LEU A 52 -13.29 1.94 9.13
C LEU A 52 -14.60 2.67 8.81
N LYS A 53 -14.96 3.65 9.64
CA LYS A 53 -16.24 4.38 9.56
C LYS A 53 -16.50 5.03 8.18
N LEU A 54 -15.44 5.40 7.47
CA LEU A 54 -15.53 6.08 6.18
C LEU A 54 -15.39 5.12 4.98
N VAL A 55 -15.27 3.82 5.22
CA VAL A 55 -15.27 2.80 4.16
C VAL A 55 -16.71 2.30 3.97
N ASP A 56 -17.35 2.78 2.92
CA ASP A 56 -18.73 2.37 2.57
C ASP A 56 -18.70 1.24 1.52
N VAL A 57 -18.66 0.01 2.03
CA VAL A 57 -18.62 -1.20 1.19
C VAL A 57 -19.84 -1.30 0.26
N GLU A 58 -21.02 -0.90 0.74
CA GLU A 58 -22.25 -0.97 -0.08
C GLU A 58 -22.24 0.06 -1.22
N ALA A 59 -21.71 1.26 -0.96
CA ALA A 59 -21.55 2.27 -2.01
C ALA A 59 -20.54 1.80 -3.07
N ILE A 60 -19.42 1.22 -2.64
CA ILE A 60 -18.38 0.69 -3.55
C ILE A 60 -18.97 -0.43 -4.41
N ARG A 61 -19.67 -1.40 -3.80
CA ARG A 61 -20.33 -2.50 -4.52
C ARG A 61 -21.34 -1.99 -5.54
N LYS A 62 -22.17 -1.02 -5.13
CA LYS A 62 -23.20 -0.43 -5.99
C LYS A 62 -22.61 0.35 -7.16
N ALA A 63 -21.45 0.97 -6.98
CA ALA A 63 -20.76 1.70 -8.04
C ALA A 63 -20.28 0.78 -9.17
N ASN A 64 -20.08 -0.52 -8.87
CA ASN A 64 -19.70 -1.55 -9.84
C ASN A 64 -18.46 -1.17 -10.67
N PHE A 65 -17.43 -0.65 -10.01
CA PHE A 65 -16.20 -0.23 -10.65
C PHE A 65 -15.49 -1.39 -11.35
N ARG A 66 -14.92 -1.08 -12.51
CA ARG A 66 -13.96 -1.93 -13.23
C ARG A 66 -12.56 -1.43 -12.88
N VAL A 67 -11.82 -2.23 -12.15
CA VAL A 67 -10.53 -1.86 -11.56
C VAL A 67 -9.40 -2.61 -12.26
N ALA A 68 -8.27 -1.96 -12.48
CA ALA A 68 -7.02 -2.66 -12.79
C ALA A 68 -6.05 -2.52 -11.61
N ILE A 69 -5.20 -3.53 -11.39
CA ILE A 69 -4.14 -3.49 -10.38
C ILE A 69 -2.81 -3.93 -10.97
N ASP A 70 -1.74 -3.30 -10.51
CA ASP A 70 -0.37 -3.70 -10.77
C ASP A 70 0.35 -3.86 -9.43
N CYS A 71 0.85 -5.07 -9.16
CA CYS A 71 1.46 -5.44 -7.88
C CYS A 71 2.95 -5.80 -8.02
N VAL A 72 3.57 -5.46 -9.15
CA VAL A 72 5.00 -5.61 -9.46
C VAL A 72 5.59 -7.01 -9.11
N ASN A 73 4.76 -8.05 -9.17
CA ASN A 73 5.08 -9.43 -8.77
C ASN A 73 5.55 -9.55 -7.31
N SER A 74 4.94 -8.78 -6.41
CA SER A 74 5.23 -8.81 -4.99
C SER A 74 3.98 -9.03 -4.13
N VAL A 75 4.06 -8.74 -2.83
CA VAL A 75 3.04 -9.08 -1.83
C VAL A 75 1.69 -8.41 -2.07
N GLY A 76 1.65 -7.30 -2.81
CA GLY A 76 0.41 -6.67 -3.25
C GLY A 76 -0.51 -7.63 -4.01
N GLY A 77 0.07 -8.57 -4.78
CA GLY A 77 -0.68 -9.60 -5.51
C GLY A 77 -1.43 -10.60 -4.61
N ILE A 78 -1.04 -10.69 -3.34
CA ILE A 78 -1.73 -11.54 -2.35
C ILE A 78 -2.90 -10.79 -1.74
N ILE A 79 -2.68 -9.54 -1.29
CA ILE A 79 -3.66 -8.82 -0.47
C ILE A 79 -4.68 -8.02 -1.28
N LEU A 80 -4.26 -7.32 -2.36
CA LEU A 80 -5.17 -6.44 -3.10
C LEU A 80 -6.34 -7.15 -3.76
N PRO A 81 -6.14 -8.32 -4.43
CA PRO A 81 -7.26 -9.04 -5.00
C PRO A 81 -8.32 -9.44 -3.98
N GLU A 82 -7.90 -9.87 -2.79
CA GLU A 82 -8.83 -10.26 -1.73
C GLU A 82 -9.51 -9.03 -1.10
N LEU A 83 -8.79 -7.95 -0.87
CA LEU A 83 -9.36 -6.68 -0.40
C LEU A 83 -10.44 -6.17 -1.36
N LEU A 84 -10.14 -6.09 -2.66
CA LEU A 84 -11.09 -5.61 -3.67
C LEU A 84 -12.33 -6.51 -3.77
N LYS A 85 -12.15 -7.83 -3.72
CA LYS A 85 -13.26 -8.79 -3.67
C LYS A 85 -14.15 -8.55 -2.45
N ARG A 86 -13.58 -8.35 -1.27
CA ARG A 86 -14.33 -8.09 -0.04
C ARG A 86 -15.00 -6.71 -0.02
N LEU A 87 -14.44 -5.74 -0.72
CA LEU A 87 -15.08 -4.45 -1.02
C LEU A 87 -16.23 -4.58 -2.04
N GLY A 88 -16.41 -5.75 -2.67
CA GLY A 88 -17.48 -6.00 -3.62
C GLY A 88 -17.16 -5.57 -5.05
N VAL A 89 -15.86 -5.38 -5.39
CA VAL A 89 -15.40 -5.13 -6.76
C VAL A 89 -15.34 -6.45 -7.51
N GLU A 90 -16.20 -6.63 -8.52
CA GLU A 90 -16.32 -7.89 -9.26
C GLU A 90 -15.38 -7.95 -10.48
N HIS A 91 -15.03 -6.80 -11.04
CA HIS A 91 -14.22 -6.70 -12.25
C HIS A 91 -12.83 -6.17 -11.93
N VAL A 92 -11.85 -7.06 -11.83
CA VAL A 92 -10.45 -6.72 -11.54
C VAL A 92 -9.52 -7.30 -12.60
N GLU A 93 -8.91 -6.43 -13.39
CA GLU A 93 -7.80 -6.78 -14.29
C GLU A 93 -6.49 -6.76 -13.51
N LYS A 94 -5.72 -7.83 -13.60
CA LYS A 94 -4.53 -8.06 -12.77
C LYS A 94 -3.27 -8.06 -13.62
N LEU A 95 -2.34 -7.15 -13.34
CA LEU A 95 -1.00 -7.13 -13.89
C LEU A 95 -0.02 -7.46 -12.76
N TYR A 96 0.94 -8.35 -13.06
CA TYR A 96 2.08 -8.64 -12.19
C TYR A 96 1.69 -8.94 -10.73
N CYS A 97 0.68 -9.80 -10.55
CA CYS A 97 0.15 -10.19 -9.24
C CYS A 97 0.69 -11.54 -8.72
N GLU A 98 1.66 -12.14 -9.40
CA GLU A 98 2.31 -13.36 -8.93
C GLU A 98 3.46 -13.00 -7.99
N PRO A 99 3.42 -13.36 -6.69
CA PRO A 99 4.40 -12.87 -5.70
C PRO A 99 5.73 -13.64 -5.79
N THR A 100 6.36 -13.58 -6.95
CA THR A 100 7.62 -14.28 -7.23
C THR A 100 8.85 -13.50 -6.79
N GLY A 101 8.70 -12.20 -6.53
CA GLY A 101 9.82 -11.28 -6.29
C GLY A 101 10.61 -10.91 -7.55
N ASN A 102 10.24 -11.45 -8.73
CA ASN A 102 10.82 -11.06 -10.01
C ASN A 102 10.03 -9.87 -10.56
N PHE A 103 10.46 -8.66 -10.23
CA PHE A 103 9.78 -7.43 -10.61
C PHE A 103 9.77 -7.27 -12.13
N GLN A 104 8.58 -7.11 -12.71
CA GLN A 104 8.41 -6.97 -14.15
C GLN A 104 8.91 -5.63 -14.68
N HIS A 105 8.84 -4.59 -13.87
CA HIS A 105 9.34 -3.26 -14.15
C HIS A 105 10.04 -2.70 -12.91
N ASN A 106 10.63 -1.51 -13.01
CA ASN A 106 11.17 -0.83 -11.84
C ASN A 106 10.05 -0.64 -10.80
N PRO A 107 10.22 -1.07 -9.54
CA PRO A 107 9.16 -1.11 -8.54
C PRO A 107 8.70 0.27 -8.05
N GLU A 108 9.43 1.33 -8.34
CA GLU A 108 8.99 2.70 -8.05
C GLU A 108 7.75 3.04 -8.89
N PRO A 109 6.60 3.41 -8.28
CA PRO A 109 5.35 3.65 -9.01
C PRO A 109 5.32 5.02 -9.68
N LEU A 110 6.34 5.31 -10.49
CA LEU A 110 6.47 6.52 -11.28
C LEU A 110 5.92 6.30 -12.69
N GLU A 111 5.37 7.32 -13.33
CA GLU A 111 4.75 7.28 -14.65
C GLU A 111 5.60 6.52 -15.69
N LYS A 112 6.91 6.80 -15.74
CA LYS A 112 7.86 6.15 -16.68
C LYS A 112 7.94 4.63 -16.54
N ASN A 113 7.58 4.09 -15.39
CA ASN A 113 7.64 2.66 -15.07
C ASN A 113 6.30 1.95 -15.28
N LEU A 114 5.20 2.69 -15.49
CA LEU A 114 3.82 2.19 -15.47
C LEU A 114 3.19 2.11 -16.87
N CYS A 115 4.00 2.02 -17.92
CA CYS A 115 3.53 2.04 -19.31
C CYS A 115 2.50 0.95 -19.62
N ASP A 116 2.64 -0.24 -19.03
CA ASP A 116 1.78 -1.38 -19.35
C ASP A 116 0.36 -1.17 -18.80
N ILE A 117 0.22 -0.82 -17.52
CA ILE A 117 -1.09 -0.59 -16.92
C ILE A 117 -1.75 0.68 -17.49
N MET A 118 -1.00 1.75 -17.74
CA MET A 118 -1.50 2.94 -18.42
C MET A 118 -2.02 2.61 -19.83
N SER A 119 -1.29 1.76 -20.56
CA SER A 119 -1.71 1.30 -21.90
C SER A 119 -2.94 0.38 -21.83
N LEU A 120 -3.07 -0.42 -20.76
CA LEU A 120 -4.26 -1.24 -20.52
C LEU A 120 -5.48 -0.34 -20.30
N VAL A 121 -5.40 0.65 -19.41
CA VAL A 121 -6.49 1.57 -19.10
C VAL A 121 -6.89 2.38 -20.33
N LYS A 122 -5.94 2.87 -21.13
CA LYS A 122 -6.19 3.61 -22.38
C LYS A 122 -7.00 2.85 -23.43
N LYS A 123 -7.03 1.51 -23.38
CA LYS A 123 -7.89 0.71 -24.25
C LYS A 123 -9.38 0.85 -23.91
N GLY A 124 -9.69 1.42 -22.77
CA GLY A 124 -11.04 1.64 -22.26
C GLY A 124 -11.60 0.46 -21.46
N GLY A 125 -12.65 0.75 -20.71
CA GLY A 125 -13.36 -0.25 -19.91
C GLY A 125 -12.78 -0.48 -18.51
N ILE A 126 -11.87 0.38 -18.06
CA ILE A 126 -11.35 0.45 -16.69
C ILE A 126 -11.68 1.84 -16.14
N ASP A 127 -12.27 1.91 -14.96
CA ASP A 127 -12.67 3.16 -14.32
C ASP A 127 -11.52 3.77 -13.52
N VAL A 128 -10.67 2.92 -12.91
CA VAL A 128 -9.51 3.33 -12.14
C VAL A 128 -8.50 2.19 -12.08
N ALA A 129 -7.21 2.54 -12.03
CA ALA A 129 -6.19 1.55 -11.73
C ALA A 129 -5.37 1.94 -10.50
N PHE A 130 -4.94 0.92 -9.75
CA PHE A 130 -4.10 1.04 -8.57
C PHE A 130 -2.78 0.33 -8.80
N VAL A 131 -1.69 1.00 -8.49
CA VAL A 131 -0.34 0.45 -8.58
C VAL A 131 0.32 0.56 -7.22
N VAL A 132 0.85 -0.54 -6.75
CA VAL A 132 1.57 -0.59 -5.46
C VAL A 132 3.00 -1.03 -5.67
N ASP A 133 3.87 -0.58 -4.79
CA ASP A 133 5.25 -1.01 -4.72
C ASP A 133 5.42 -2.36 -3.98
N PRO A 134 6.64 -2.91 -3.85
CA PRO A 134 6.82 -4.27 -3.35
C PRO A 134 6.31 -4.57 -1.95
N ASP A 135 6.38 -3.62 -1.02
CA ASP A 135 5.92 -3.75 0.37
C ASP A 135 4.59 -3.03 0.65
N VAL A 136 3.97 -2.48 -0.43
CA VAL A 136 2.62 -1.90 -0.42
C VAL A 136 2.50 -0.68 0.48
N ASP A 137 3.59 0.08 0.68
CA ASP A 137 3.57 1.33 1.43
C ASP A 137 3.32 2.56 0.55
N ARG A 138 3.43 2.40 -0.80
CA ARG A 138 3.15 3.43 -1.80
C ARG A 138 2.01 3.04 -2.71
N LEU A 139 1.22 4.03 -3.09
CA LEU A 139 0.09 3.88 -3.99
C LEU A 139 0.12 4.95 -5.07
N ALA A 140 0.12 4.52 -6.33
CA ALA A 140 -0.21 5.38 -7.46
C ALA A 140 -1.57 5.01 -8.04
N MET A 141 -2.31 6.02 -8.51
CA MET A 141 -3.59 5.83 -9.18
C MET A 141 -3.50 6.30 -10.63
N ILE A 142 -4.25 5.61 -11.49
CA ILE A 142 -4.37 5.95 -12.91
C ILE A 142 -5.84 6.17 -13.19
N SER A 143 -6.14 7.33 -13.78
CA SER A 143 -7.49 7.73 -14.16
C SER A 143 -7.99 6.94 -15.36
N GLU A 144 -9.29 6.96 -15.62
CA GLU A 144 -9.98 6.23 -16.69
C GLU A 144 -9.48 6.54 -18.10
N ASP A 145 -8.80 7.66 -18.30
CA ASP A 145 -8.18 8.04 -19.56
C ASP A 145 -6.75 7.47 -19.74
N GLY A 146 -6.26 6.75 -18.72
CA GLY A 146 -4.94 6.16 -18.67
C GLY A 146 -3.82 7.15 -18.35
N THR A 147 -4.13 8.29 -17.77
CA THR A 147 -3.15 9.24 -17.24
C THR A 147 -2.95 9.05 -15.73
N MET A 148 -1.77 9.40 -15.23
CA MET A 148 -1.52 9.39 -13.78
C MET A 148 -2.44 10.39 -13.08
N PHE A 149 -3.09 9.97 -12.01
CA PHE A 149 -3.87 10.86 -11.14
C PHE A 149 -2.99 11.91 -10.44
N GLY A 150 -1.71 11.60 -10.32
CA GLY A 150 -0.71 12.42 -9.66
C GLY A 150 -0.36 11.86 -8.28
N GLU A 151 0.93 11.61 -8.08
CA GLU A 151 1.45 10.94 -6.89
C GLU A 151 0.98 11.61 -5.59
N GLU A 152 1.05 12.93 -5.55
CA GLU A 152 0.69 13.74 -4.38
C GLU A 152 -0.83 13.89 -4.17
N TYR A 153 -1.63 13.71 -5.22
CA TYR A 153 -3.08 13.93 -5.15
C TYR A 153 -3.85 12.80 -4.47
N THR A 154 -3.26 11.62 -4.33
CA THR A 154 -3.83 10.52 -3.53
C THR A 154 -4.08 11.00 -2.10
N LEU A 155 -3.07 11.59 -1.47
CA LEU A 155 -3.18 12.14 -0.12
C LEU A 155 -4.21 13.29 -0.04
N VAL A 156 -4.20 14.19 -1.03
CA VAL A 156 -5.15 15.32 -1.09
C VAL A 156 -6.59 14.82 -1.16
N SER A 157 -6.87 13.84 -2.01
CA SER A 157 -8.22 13.27 -2.16
C SER A 157 -8.71 12.59 -0.88
N VAL A 158 -7.83 11.83 -0.22
CA VAL A 158 -8.16 11.19 1.06
C VAL A 158 -8.40 12.25 2.15
N ALA A 159 -7.54 13.27 2.22
CA ALA A 159 -7.68 14.37 3.19
C ALA A 159 -9.01 15.13 2.98
N ASP A 160 -9.33 15.49 1.73
CA ASP A 160 -10.59 16.15 1.39
C ASP A 160 -11.81 15.31 1.80
N TYR A 161 -11.78 14.01 1.48
CA TYR A 161 -12.85 13.09 1.86
C TYR A 161 -13.01 12.98 3.39
N VAL A 162 -11.92 12.79 4.11
CA VAL A 162 -11.94 12.66 5.57
C VAL A 162 -12.43 13.94 6.23
N LEU A 163 -11.93 15.11 5.81
CA LEU A 163 -12.27 16.40 6.40
C LEU A 163 -13.71 16.82 6.12
N LYS A 164 -14.32 16.42 5.01
CA LYS A 164 -15.75 16.60 4.74
C LYS A 164 -16.63 15.85 5.74
N HIS A 165 -16.17 14.72 6.27
CA HIS A 165 -16.93 13.90 7.22
C HIS A 165 -16.54 14.16 8.67
N THR A 166 -15.30 14.50 8.91
CA THR A 166 -14.74 14.73 10.25
C THR A 166 -13.84 15.97 10.22
N PRO A 167 -14.42 17.17 10.26
CA PRO A 167 -13.64 18.40 10.26
C PRO A 167 -12.68 18.47 11.46
N GLY A 168 -11.45 18.93 11.21
CA GLY A 168 -10.42 19.03 12.25
C GLY A 168 -9.15 19.69 11.76
N ASN A 169 -8.18 19.82 12.64
CA ASN A 169 -6.86 20.33 12.31
C ASN A 169 -6.04 19.23 11.62
N THR A 170 -5.20 19.64 10.68
CA THR A 170 -4.29 18.75 9.97
C THR A 170 -2.84 19.13 10.23
N VAL A 171 -1.96 18.14 10.12
CA VAL A 171 -0.51 18.34 10.18
C VAL A 171 0.10 17.67 8.96
N SER A 172 0.95 18.35 8.24
CA SER A 172 1.71 17.79 7.12
C SER A 172 3.20 18.09 7.28
N ASN A 173 4.04 17.26 6.67
CA ASN A 173 5.47 17.51 6.59
C ASN A 173 5.79 18.52 5.46
N LEU A 174 7.05 18.93 5.36
CA LEU A 174 7.49 19.90 4.35
C LEU A 174 7.64 19.31 2.94
N SER A 175 7.61 17.98 2.81
CA SER A 175 7.69 17.30 1.52
C SER A 175 6.32 17.06 0.89
N SER A 176 5.23 17.35 1.59
CA SER A 176 3.87 17.22 1.03
C SER A 176 3.56 18.35 0.06
N THR A 177 2.67 18.06 -0.89
CA THR A 177 2.22 19.06 -1.87
C THR A 177 1.51 20.25 -1.23
N ARG A 178 1.64 21.42 -1.85
CA ARG A 178 0.90 22.62 -1.45
C ARG A 178 -0.62 22.47 -1.64
N ALA A 179 -1.05 21.62 -2.57
CA ALA A 179 -2.47 21.33 -2.77
C ALA A 179 -3.16 20.76 -1.52
N LEU A 180 -2.40 20.16 -0.59
CA LEU A 180 -2.95 19.68 0.68
C LEU A 180 -3.35 20.82 1.61
N ARG A 181 -2.69 22.00 1.48
CA ARG A 181 -2.99 23.20 2.27
C ARG A 181 -4.13 24.02 1.67
N ASP A 182 -4.22 24.09 0.35
CA ASP A 182 -5.17 24.92 -0.41
C ASP A 182 -6.53 24.22 -0.52
#